data_570269630580104aede7a6cefdb26d1d
#
_entry.id   570269630580104aede7a6cefdb26d1d
#
_cell.length_a   1.000
_cell.length_b   1.000
_cell.length_c   1.000
_cell.angle_alpha   90.00
_cell.angle_beta   90.00
_cell.angle_gamma   90.00
#
_symmetry.space_group_name_H-M   'P 1'
#
loop_
_entity.id
_entity.type
_entity.pdbx_description
1 polymer ?
#
loop_
_entity_poly.entity_id
_entity_poly.type
_entity_poly.pdbx_seq_one_letter_code
_entity_poly.pdbx_strand_id
1 'polypeptide(L)'
;MTRRSPTSPDLLLEAARAEFARHGPGGARTASIATRAGVNKQLLHYYFGTKQALYRATLDRAAREVADGLARLPLVGLTAIERIRRLFRGQFDLLAEHEELTRLLLGAETDGAWVDTALGPITTLLSEGQATGFFRDDIEPVQYARTSLLLHLGYFTLGSVTTGWGPRAAWRDRTTELLVRGCTW
;
A
#
# COMPACT_ATOMS: atom_id res chain seq x y z
N MET A 1 -14.29 -22.58 -4.45
CA MET A 1 -14.56 -21.12 -4.31
C MET A 1 -14.80 -20.53 -5.68
N THR A 2 -16.04 -20.20 -6.03
CA THR A 2 -16.40 -19.66 -7.34
C THR A 2 -15.90 -18.21 -7.44
N ARG A 3 -14.93 -17.94 -8.30
CA ARG A 3 -14.49 -16.58 -8.62
C ARG A 3 -15.67 -15.84 -9.26
N ARG A 4 -16.22 -14.87 -8.55
CA ARG A 4 -17.25 -13.99 -9.10
C ARG A 4 -16.68 -13.25 -10.32
N SER A 5 -17.38 -13.25 -11.44
CA SER A 5 -16.96 -12.49 -12.63
C SER A 5 -16.81 -11.01 -12.29
N PRO A 6 -15.74 -10.33 -12.77
CA PRO A 6 -15.53 -8.93 -12.48
C PRO A 6 -16.72 -8.08 -12.96
N THR A 7 -17.16 -7.17 -12.14
CA THR A 7 -18.21 -6.20 -12.50
C THR A 7 -17.62 -5.05 -13.31
N SER A 8 -18.45 -4.26 -14.00
CA SER A 8 -17.97 -3.09 -14.75
C SER A 8 -17.19 -2.07 -13.87
N PRO A 9 -17.57 -1.79 -12.62
CA PRO A 9 -16.75 -0.98 -11.72
C PRO A 9 -15.37 -1.58 -11.44
N ASP A 10 -15.27 -2.91 -11.26
CA ASP A 10 -13.99 -3.57 -11.01
C ASP A 10 -13.06 -3.47 -12.21
N LEU A 11 -13.58 -3.64 -13.43
CA LEU A 11 -12.82 -3.50 -14.68
C LEU A 11 -12.32 -2.06 -14.85
N LEU A 12 -13.17 -1.07 -14.51
CA LEU A 12 -12.81 0.33 -14.55
C LEU A 12 -11.70 0.68 -13.54
N LEU A 13 -11.76 0.17 -12.31
CA LEU A 13 -10.74 0.40 -11.29
C LEU A 13 -9.40 -0.25 -11.67
N GLU A 14 -9.42 -1.44 -12.27
CA GLU A 14 -8.21 -2.10 -12.76
C GLU A 14 -7.56 -1.31 -13.91
N ALA A 15 -8.36 -0.89 -14.90
CA ALA A 15 -7.88 -0.06 -16.00
C ALA A 15 -7.37 1.31 -15.52
N ALA A 16 -8.05 1.90 -14.52
CA ALA A 16 -7.69 3.17 -13.91
C ALA A 16 -6.34 3.08 -13.16
N ARG A 17 -6.11 1.99 -12.43
CA ARG A 17 -4.84 1.73 -11.74
C ARG A 17 -3.65 1.81 -12.70
N ALA A 18 -3.70 1.08 -13.82
CA ALA A 18 -2.63 1.09 -14.83
C ALA A 18 -2.43 2.47 -15.47
N GLU A 19 -3.53 3.19 -15.77
CA GLU A 19 -3.47 4.52 -16.37
C GLU A 19 -2.90 5.58 -15.39
N PHE A 20 -3.38 5.60 -14.14
CA PHE A 20 -2.90 6.52 -13.11
C PHE A 20 -1.45 6.22 -12.69
N ALA A 21 -1.06 4.94 -12.57
CA ALA A 21 0.31 4.55 -12.27
C ALA A 21 1.32 5.02 -13.34
N ARG A 22 0.86 5.09 -14.61
CA ARG A 22 1.72 5.50 -15.73
C ARG A 22 1.77 7.01 -15.94
N HIS A 23 0.64 7.69 -15.78
CA HIS A 23 0.48 9.08 -16.22
C HIS A 23 0.18 10.06 -15.07
N GLY A 24 0.09 9.56 -13.84
CA GLY A 24 -0.36 10.34 -12.68
C GLY A 24 -1.82 10.80 -12.80
N PRO A 25 -2.38 11.41 -11.74
CA PRO A 25 -3.76 11.90 -11.74
C PRO A 25 -4.00 13.02 -12.76
N GLY A 26 -2.99 13.88 -12.99
CA GLY A 26 -3.08 14.97 -13.97
C GLY A 26 -3.12 14.48 -15.42
N GLY A 27 -2.19 13.59 -15.79
CA GLY A 27 -1.98 13.10 -17.15
C GLY A 27 -2.93 12.00 -17.61
N ALA A 28 -3.54 11.24 -16.70
CA ALA A 28 -4.44 10.13 -17.00
C ALA A 28 -5.70 10.60 -17.77
N ARG A 29 -6.14 9.78 -18.74
CA ARG A 29 -7.30 10.08 -19.59
C ARG A 29 -8.43 9.09 -19.34
N THR A 30 -9.61 9.60 -18.98
CA THR A 30 -10.81 8.76 -18.74
C THR A 30 -11.24 7.97 -19.97
N ALA A 31 -10.99 8.50 -21.18
CA ALA A 31 -11.24 7.78 -22.43
C ALA A 31 -10.36 6.53 -22.56
N SER A 32 -9.05 6.65 -22.24
CA SER A 32 -8.11 5.50 -22.24
C SER A 32 -8.54 4.44 -21.23
N ILE A 33 -8.97 4.87 -20.04
CA ILE A 33 -9.47 3.98 -18.98
C ILE A 33 -10.69 3.20 -19.45
N ALA A 34 -11.71 3.90 -20.02
CA ALA A 34 -12.93 3.27 -20.51
C ALA A 34 -12.65 2.26 -21.63
N THR A 35 -11.80 2.64 -22.61
CA THR A 35 -11.37 1.76 -23.69
C THR A 35 -10.67 0.51 -23.17
N ARG A 36 -9.72 0.66 -22.23
CA ARG A 36 -9.00 -0.47 -21.62
C ARG A 36 -9.93 -1.40 -20.83
N ALA A 37 -10.93 -0.82 -20.13
CA ALA A 37 -11.93 -1.57 -19.39
C ALA A 37 -12.98 -2.26 -20.28
N GLY A 38 -12.99 -1.99 -21.59
CA GLY A 38 -13.98 -2.53 -22.51
C GLY A 38 -15.38 -1.95 -22.29
N VAL A 39 -15.50 -0.75 -21.74
CA VAL A 39 -16.78 -0.07 -21.47
C VAL A 39 -16.85 1.29 -22.15
N ASN A 40 -18.05 1.84 -22.32
CA ASN A 40 -18.19 3.19 -22.83
C ASN A 40 -17.87 4.24 -21.74
N LYS A 41 -17.48 5.44 -22.16
CA LYS A 41 -17.13 6.55 -21.26
C LYS A 41 -18.31 7.00 -20.38
N GLN A 42 -19.56 6.84 -20.85
CA GLN A 42 -20.74 7.20 -20.08
C GLN A 42 -20.91 6.32 -18.85
N LEU A 43 -20.58 5.03 -18.97
CA LEU A 43 -20.61 4.09 -17.85
C LEU A 43 -19.56 4.44 -16.78
N LEU A 44 -18.38 4.90 -17.17
CA LEU A 44 -17.37 5.43 -16.23
C LEU A 44 -17.94 6.63 -15.46
N HIS A 45 -18.54 7.59 -16.16
CA HIS A 45 -19.16 8.75 -15.51
C HIS A 45 -20.36 8.38 -14.63
N TYR A 46 -21.12 7.37 -15.03
CA TYR A 46 -22.23 6.86 -14.22
C TYR A 46 -21.76 6.30 -12.86
N TYR A 47 -20.67 5.52 -12.84
CA TYR A 47 -20.17 4.90 -11.61
C TYR A 47 -19.36 5.85 -10.73
N PHE A 48 -18.54 6.70 -11.32
CA PHE A 48 -17.54 7.49 -10.58
C PHE A 48 -17.73 9.01 -10.69
N GLY A 49 -18.56 9.49 -11.61
CA GLY A 49 -18.82 10.91 -11.81
C GLY A 49 -17.61 11.64 -12.38
N THR A 50 -16.56 11.83 -11.58
CA THR A 50 -15.37 12.61 -11.95
C THR A 50 -14.10 11.76 -12.02
N LYS A 51 -13.07 12.25 -12.74
CA LYS A 51 -11.73 11.63 -12.76
C LYS A 51 -11.12 11.58 -11.36
N GLN A 52 -11.34 12.61 -10.55
CA GLN A 52 -10.84 12.67 -9.18
C GLN A 52 -11.49 11.62 -8.28
N ALA A 53 -12.82 11.44 -8.38
CA ALA A 53 -13.51 10.39 -7.63
C ALA A 53 -13.06 8.98 -8.05
N LEU A 54 -12.86 8.76 -9.37
CA LEU A 54 -12.28 7.50 -9.86
C LEU A 54 -10.86 7.27 -9.31
N TYR A 55 -10.04 8.32 -9.26
CA TYR A 55 -8.69 8.24 -8.70
C TYR A 55 -8.70 7.87 -7.21
N ARG A 56 -9.55 8.53 -6.40
CA ARG A 56 -9.74 8.18 -4.98
C ARG A 56 -10.20 6.73 -4.81
N ALA A 57 -11.22 6.30 -5.54
CA ALA A 57 -11.68 4.92 -5.50
C ALA A 57 -10.60 3.90 -5.89
N THR A 58 -9.69 4.27 -6.83
CA THR A 58 -8.55 3.46 -7.22
C THR A 58 -7.52 3.35 -6.10
N LEU A 59 -7.22 4.46 -5.41
CA LEU A 59 -6.34 4.46 -4.23
C LEU A 59 -6.93 3.65 -3.07
N ASP A 60 -8.23 3.81 -2.80
CA ASP A 60 -8.91 3.05 -1.75
C ASP A 60 -8.89 1.55 -2.00
N ARG A 61 -9.06 1.14 -3.27
CA ARG A 61 -8.91 -0.27 -3.65
C ARG A 61 -7.48 -0.76 -3.45
N ALA A 62 -6.50 0.02 -3.89
CA ALA A 62 -5.09 -0.28 -3.72
C ALA A 62 -4.71 -0.42 -2.23
N ALA A 63 -5.21 0.49 -1.38
CA ALA A 63 -5.02 0.44 0.07
C ALA A 63 -5.58 -0.84 0.70
N ARG A 64 -6.80 -1.22 0.31
CA ARG A 64 -7.38 -2.50 0.75
C ARG A 64 -6.57 -3.71 0.29
N GLU A 65 -6.04 -3.71 -0.93
CA GLU A 65 -5.17 -4.79 -1.42
C GLU A 65 -3.91 -4.94 -0.56
N VAL A 66 -3.29 -3.84 -0.15
CA VAL A 66 -2.14 -3.85 0.78
C VAL A 66 -2.56 -4.39 2.14
N ALA A 67 -3.63 -3.85 2.74
CA ALA A 67 -4.14 -4.30 4.04
C ALA A 67 -4.46 -5.80 4.04
N ASP A 68 -5.17 -6.27 3.02
CA ASP A 68 -5.53 -7.68 2.84
C ASP A 68 -4.28 -8.57 2.63
N GLY A 69 -3.29 -8.07 1.90
CA GLY A 69 -2.01 -8.74 1.72
C GLY A 69 -1.28 -8.94 3.04
N LEU A 70 -1.21 -7.90 3.86
CA LEU A 70 -0.62 -7.95 5.20
C LEU A 70 -1.42 -8.85 6.15
N ALA A 71 -2.75 -8.77 6.13
CA ALA A 71 -3.63 -9.59 6.98
C ALA A 71 -3.54 -11.09 6.66
N ARG A 72 -3.18 -11.46 5.42
CA ARG A 72 -2.98 -12.88 5.02
C ARG A 72 -1.65 -13.47 5.43
N LEU A 73 -0.72 -12.68 5.96
CA LEU A 73 0.56 -13.20 6.43
C LEU A 73 0.35 -14.19 7.59
N PRO A 74 1.09 -15.31 7.62
CA PRO A 74 0.96 -16.31 8.67
C PRO A 74 1.60 -15.80 9.97
N LEU A 75 0.78 -15.25 10.87
CA LEU A 75 1.21 -14.68 12.16
C LEU A 75 0.90 -15.58 13.37
N VAL A 76 0.17 -16.67 13.17
CA VAL A 76 -0.20 -17.61 14.26
C VAL A 76 1.04 -18.27 14.84
N GLY A 77 1.12 -18.34 16.17
CA GLY A 77 2.26 -18.95 16.90
C GLY A 77 3.51 -18.08 17.00
N LEU A 78 3.50 -16.88 16.43
CA LEU A 78 4.63 -15.95 16.52
C LEU A 78 4.49 -15.02 17.74
N THR A 79 5.63 -14.64 18.31
CA THR A 79 5.73 -13.56 19.30
C THR A 79 5.35 -12.20 18.70
N ALA A 80 5.04 -11.20 19.53
CA ALA A 80 4.72 -9.84 19.07
C ALA A 80 5.83 -9.26 18.17
N ILE A 81 7.10 -9.46 18.54
CA ILE A 81 8.27 -9.00 17.79
C ILE A 81 8.38 -9.70 16.42
N GLU A 82 8.13 -10.99 16.37
CA GLU A 82 8.15 -11.75 15.11
C GLU A 82 6.99 -11.35 14.18
N ARG A 83 5.80 -11.07 14.75
CA ARG A 83 4.64 -10.59 13.99
C ARG A 83 4.93 -9.24 13.35
N ILE A 84 5.42 -8.26 14.11
CA ILE A 84 5.70 -6.93 13.57
C ILE A 84 6.84 -6.96 12.54
N ARG A 85 7.87 -7.77 12.78
CA ARG A 85 8.94 -8.02 11.81
C ARG A 85 8.38 -8.58 10.50
N ARG A 86 7.45 -9.53 10.56
CA ARG A 86 6.82 -10.13 9.39
C ARG A 86 5.93 -9.14 8.64
N LEU A 87 5.22 -8.27 9.35
CA LEU A 87 4.41 -7.22 8.73
C LEU A 87 5.28 -6.18 8.00
N PHE A 88 6.38 -5.70 8.59
CA PHE A 88 7.28 -4.77 7.91
C PHE A 88 7.95 -5.39 6.68
N ARG A 89 8.41 -6.64 6.77
CA ARG A 89 8.93 -7.37 5.60
C ARG A 89 7.87 -7.51 4.51
N GLY A 90 6.69 -7.99 4.88
CA GLY A 90 5.57 -8.19 3.96
C GLY A 90 5.12 -6.89 3.28
N GLN A 91 5.13 -5.77 3.99
CA GLN A 91 4.86 -4.46 3.40
C GLN A 91 5.86 -4.12 2.29
N PHE A 92 7.16 -4.32 2.54
CA PHE A 92 8.18 -4.09 1.52
C PHE A 92 8.03 -5.04 0.33
N ASP A 93 7.81 -6.33 0.59
CA ASP A 93 7.67 -7.36 -0.45
C ASP A 93 6.43 -7.09 -1.32
N LEU A 94 5.29 -6.71 -0.74
CA LEU A 94 4.09 -6.30 -1.48
C LEU A 94 4.36 -5.10 -2.42
N LEU A 95 5.10 -4.09 -1.94
CA LEU A 95 5.48 -2.95 -2.76
C LEU A 95 6.45 -3.36 -3.89
N ALA A 96 7.35 -4.30 -3.62
CA ALA A 96 8.33 -4.78 -4.59
C ALA A 96 7.72 -5.67 -5.68
N GLU A 97 6.69 -6.45 -5.35
CA GLU A 97 5.99 -7.35 -6.26
C GLU A 97 4.96 -6.63 -7.12
N HIS A 98 4.42 -5.50 -6.64
CA HIS A 98 3.34 -4.76 -7.28
C HIS A 98 3.80 -3.36 -7.73
N GLU A 99 4.60 -3.29 -8.78
CA GLU A 99 5.22 -2.04 -9.27
C GLU A 99 4.19 -0.95 -9.64
N GLU A 100 3.06 -1.33 -10.25
CA GLU A 100 1.98 -0.38 -10.58
C GLU A 100 1.32 0.19 -9.32
N LEU A 101 1.11 -0.64 -8.29
CA LEU A 101 0.62 -0.23 -6.99
C LEU A 101 1.58 0.79 -6.35
N THR A 102 2.86 0.46 -6.33
CA THR A 102 3.89 1.32 -5.75
C THR A 102 3.95 2.68 -6.45
N ARG A 103 3.92 2.71 -7.79
CA ARG A 103 3.86 3.97 -8.55
C ARG A 103 2.58 4.76 -8.29
N LEU A 104 1.43 4.10 -8.18
CA LEU A 104 0.17 4.75 -7.85
C LEU A 104 0.24 5.43 -6.48
N LEU A 105 0.77 4.73 -5.47
CA LEU A 105 0.93 5.26 -4.11
C LEU A 105 1.92 6.43 -4.04
N LEU A 106 3.02 6.35 -4.79
CA LEU A 106 4.01 7.43 -4.91
C LEU A 106 3.45 8.70 -5.55
N GLY A 107 2.53 8.56 -6.49
CA GLY A 107 1.85 9.68 -7.16
C GLY A 107 0.63 10.22 -6.43
N ALA A 108 0.33 9.73 -5.23
CA ALA A 108 -0.90 10.07 -4.53
C ALA A 108 -0.83 11.49 -3.92
N GLU A 109 -1.51 12.42 -4.56
CA GLU A 109 -1.79 13.77 -4.06
C GLU A 109 -3.20 13.79 -3.43
N THR A 110 -3.34 13.29 -2.20
CA THR A 110 -4.63 13.24 -1.51
C THR A 110 -4.48 13.53 -0.02
N ASP A 111 -5.61 13.60 0.69
CA ASP A 111 -5.70 13.76 2.15
C ASP A 111 -5.05 12.63 2.98
N GLY A 112 -4.51 11.61 2.33
CA GLY A 112 -3.81 10.51 2.99
C GLY A 112 -4.72 9.49 3.69
N ALA A 113 -6.04 9.61 3.62
CA ALA A 113 -6.97 8.69 4.30
C ALA A 113 -6.78 7.21 3.88
N TRP A 114 -6.40 6.96 2.63
CA TRP A 114 -6.09 5.63 2.13
C TRP A 114 -4.90 4.97 2.83
N VAL A 115 -3.96 5.78 3.36
CA VAL A 115 -2.76 5.29 4.06
C VAL A 115 -3.16 4.53 5.32
N ASP A 116 -4.09 5.06 6.10
CA ASP A 116 -4.53 4.43 7.35
C ASP A 116 -5.22 3.09 7.09
N THR A 117 -5.98 2.98 5.99
CA THR A 117 -6.53 1.70 5.55
C THR A 117 -5.43 0.70 5.20
N ALA A 118 -4.44 1.10 4.41
CA ALA A 118 -3.33 0.23 3.99
C ALA A 118 -2.49 -0.26 5.16
N LEU A 119 -2.32 0.57 6.19
CA LEU A 119 -1.46 0.31 7.34
C LEU A 119 -2.20 -0.27 8.55
N GLY A 120 -3.51 -0.46 8.47
CA GLY A 120 -4.35 -0.98 9.55
C GLY A 120 -3.75 -2.19 10.29
N PRO A 121 -3.29 -3.25 9.59
CA PRO A 121 -2.69 -4.41 10.27
C PRO A 121 -1.45 -4.09 11.10
N ILE A 122 -0.60 -3.16 10.65
CA ILE A 122 0.61 -2.72 11.39
C ILE A 122 0.19 -1.87 12.58
N THR A 123 -0.67 -0.88 12.36
CA THR A 123 -1.16 0.01 13.42
C THR A 123 -1.85 -0.76 14.54
N THR A 124 -2.73 -1.71 14.19
CA THR A 124 -3.44 -2.56 15.16
C THR A 124 -2.45 -3.35 16.02
N LEU A 125 -1.47 -4.02 15.38
CA LEU A 125 -0.50 -4.81 16.13
C LEU A 125 0.38 -3.95 17.04
N LEU A 126 0.78 -2.74 16.62
CA LEU A 126 1.52 -1.80 17.47
C LEU A 126 0.70 -1.38 18.69
N SER A 127 -0.57 -0.99 18.48
CA SER A 127 -1.47 -0.59 19.59
C SER A 127 -1.74 -1.73 20.57
N GLU A 128 -1.98 -2.95 20.09
CA GLU A 128 -2.17 -4.14 20.93
C GLU A 128 -0.89 -4.46 21.71
N GLY A 129 0.27 -4.34 21.08
CA GLY A 129 1.57 -4.58 21.71
C GLY A 129 1.92 -3.55 22.76
N GLN A 130 1.52 -2.26 22.59
CA GLN A 130 1.65 -1.24 23.63
C GLN A 130 0.76 -1.56 24.83
N ALA A 131 -0.50 -1.91 24.60
CA ALA A 131 -1.43 -2.28 25.67
C ALA A 131 -0.94 -3.47 26.52
N THR A 132 -0.08 -4.31 25.96
CA THR A 132 0.49 -5.50 26.63
C THR A 132 1.96 -5.32 27.06
N GLY A 133 2.55 -4.13 26.85
CA GLY A 133 3.93 -3.80 27.25
C GLY A 133 5.02 -4.40 26.35
N PHE A 134 4.67 -4.99 25.19
CA PHE A 134 5.66 -5.52 24.25
C PHE A 134 6.32 -4.42 23.40
N PHE A 135 5.60 -3.36 23.10
CA PHE A 135 6.12 -2.22 22.33
C PHE A 135 6.16 -0.97 23.19
N ARG A 136 7.03 -0.06 22.82
CA ARG A 136 7.23 1.25 23.47
C ARG A 136 5.95 2.07 23.42
N ASP A 137 5.61 2.71 24.52
CA ASP A 137 4.43 3.57 24.69
C ASP A 137 4.68 5.04 24.26
N ASP A 138 5.94 5.42 24.05
CA ASP A 138 6.34 6.75 23.58
C ASP A 138 6.29 6.93 22.06
N ILE A 139 5.92 5.90 21.29
CA ILE A 139 5.66 5.99 19.86
C ILE A 139 4.15 6.08 19.59
N GLU A 140 3.77 6.88 18.61
CA GLU A 140 2.39 6.92 18.13
C GLU A 140 2.20 5.88 17.01
N PRO A 141 1.32 4.85 17.18
CA PRO A 141 1.23 3.70 16.28
C PRO A 141 0.93 4.06 14.82
N VAL A 142 0.03 5.00 14.57
CA VAL A 142 -0.34 5.44 13.22
C VAL A 142 0.84 6.12 12.54
N GLN A 143 1.52 7.03 13.25
CA GLN A 143 2.68 7.75 12.69
C GLN A 143 3.86 6.81 12.47
N TYR A 144 4.05 5.83 13.36
CA TYR A 144 5.10 4.84 13.19
C TYR A 144 4.85 3.93 11.97
N ALA A 145 3.61 3.49 11.78
CA ALA A 145 3.22 2.74 10.60
C ALA A 145 3.39 3.57 9.30
N ARG A 146 3.02 4.85 9.32
CA ARG A 146 3.26 5.78 8.19
C ARG A 146 4.75 5.95 7.89
N THR A 147 5.58 6.07 8.93
CA THR A 147 7.04 6.15 8.78
C THR A 147 7.61 4.90 8.11
N SER A 148 7.11 3.71 8.47
CA SER A 148 7.52 2.46 7.81
C SER A 148 7.21 2.46 6.32
N LEU A 149 6.04 2.95 5.92
CA LEU A 149 5.64 3.07 4.52
C LEU A 149 6.55 4.06 3.77
N LEU A 150 6.81 5.23 4.33
CA LEU A 150 7.68 6.24 3.72
C LEU A 150 9.11 5.71 3.52
N LEU A 151 9.64 4.99 4.51
CA LEU A 151 10.96 4.37 4.42
C LEU A 151 11.02 3.32 3.30
N HIS A 152 10.00 2.50 3.16
CA HIS A 152 9.92 1.49 2.11
C HIS A 152 9.70 2.12 0.73
N LEU A 153 8.78 3.09 0.59
CA LEU A 153 8.55 3.80 -0.67
C LEU A 153 9.80 4.58 -1.11
N GLY A 154 10.58 5.12 -0.16
CA GLY A 154 11.84 5.80 -0.43
C GLY A 154 12.83 4.94 -1.22
N TYR A 155 12.86 3.62 -0.99
CA TYR A 155 13.68 2.70 -1.78
C TYR A 155 13.31 2.71 -3.28
N PHE A 156 12.03 2.78 -3.59
CA PHE A 156 11.55 2.71 -4.98
C PHE A 156 11.62 4.07 -5.70
N THR A 157 11.68 5.18 -4.96
CA THR A 157 11.81 6.54 -5.51
C THR A 157 13.23 6.99 -5.70
N LEU A 158 14.11 6.61 -4.79
CA LEU A 158 15.48 7.11 -4.69
C LEU A 158 16.50 6.15 -5.34
N GLY A 159 16.10 5.45 -6.41
CA GLY A 159 16.90 4.41 -7.06
C GLY A 159 18.37 4.78 -7.34
N SER A 160 18.65 6.05 -7.68
CA SER A 160 20.03 6.56 -7.86
C SER A 160 20.80 6.69 -6.54
N VAL A 161 20.10 6.96 -5.42
CA VAL A 161 20.71 7.08 -4.08
C VAL A 161 20.91 5.69 -3.45
N THR A 162 20.08 4.72 -3.85
CA THR A 162 20.17 3.33 -3.33
C THR A 162 21.22 2.48 -4.03
N THR A 163 21.83 2.97 -5.12
CA THR A 163 23.02 2.33 -5.72
C THR A 163 24.14 2.31 -4.69
N GLY A 164 24.52 1.13 -4.23
CA GLY A 164 25.52 0.96 -3.16
C GLY A 164 24.94 0.45 -1.83
N TRP A 165 23.62 0.42 -1.67
CA TRP A 165 22.99 -0.14 -0.48
C TRP A 165 22.83 -1.66 -0.51
N GLY A 166 23.32 -2.28 -1.58
CA GLY A 166 23.29 -3.72 -1.76
C GLY A 166 21.98 -4.24 -2.37
N PRO A 167 21.82 -5.57 -2.42
CA PRO A 167 20.61 -6.20 -2.98
C PRO A 167 19.34 -5.76 -2.26
N ARG A 168 18.20 -5.74 -2.98
CA ARG A 168 16.88 -5.41 -2.46
C ARG A 168 16.54 -6.11 -1.14
N ALA A 169 16.85 -7.41 -1.04
CA ALA A 169 16.62 -8.18 0.19
C ALA A 169 17.42 -7.66 1.39
N ALA A 170 18.66 -7.24 1.17
CA ALA A 170 19.50 -6.68 2.23
C ALA A 170 18.98 -5.32 2.73
N TRP A 171 18.47 -4.48 1.83
CA TRP A 171 17.78 -3.24 2.22
C TRP A 171 16.53 -3.53 3.03
N ARG A 172 15.65 -4.40 2.53
CA ARG A 172 14.44 -4.83 3.24
C ARG A 172 14.76 -5.29 4.66
N ASP A 173 15.74 -6.17 4.80
CA ASP A 173 16.07 -6.78 6.08
C ASP A 173 16.66 -5.75 7.05
N ARG A 174 17.54 -4.84 6.59
CA ARG A 174 18.09 -3.76 7.44
C ARG A 174 17.03 -2.77 7.88
N THR A 175 16.15 -2.33 6.99
CA THR A 175 15.08 -1.39 7.34
C THR A 175 14.05 -2.05 8.26
N THR A 176 13.75 -3.33 8.05
CA THR A 176 12.90 -4.11 8.97
C THR A 176 13.49 -4.13 10.38
N GLU A 177 14.78 -4.46 10.53
CA GLU A 177 15.40 -4.50 11.86
C GLU A 177 15.49 -3.11 12.51
N LEU A 178 15.71 -2.05 11.73
CA LEU A 178 15.66 -0.68 12.22
C LEU A 178 14.27 -0.35 12.78
N LEU A 179 13.20 -0.68 12.04
CA LEU A 179 11.83 -0.46 12.45
C LEU A 179 11.46 -1.32 13.69
N VAL A 180 11.87 -2.58 13.73
CA VAL A 180 11.63 -3.43 14.90
C VAL A 180 12.31 -2.85 16.15
N ARG A 181 13.59 -2.49 16.07
CA ARG A 181 14.32 -1.88 17.20
C ARG A 181 13.72 -0.54 17.64
N GLY A 182 13.18 0.24 16.70
CA GLY A 182 12.55 1.52 17.01
C GLY A 182 11.24 1.41 17.78
N CYS A 183 10.52 0.29 17.68
CA CYS A 183 9.26 0.08 18.40
C CYS A 183 9.37 -0.86 19.62
N THR A 184 10.56 -1.42 19.89
CA THR A 184 10.82 -2.28 21.07
C THR A 184 11.69 -1.55 22.10
N TRP A 185 11.66 -2.05 23.35
CA TRP A 185 12.52 -1.56 24.43
C TRP A 185 13.98 -1.96 24.25
#